data_62598daf7004ef3f87e2adc93727eb5e
#
_entry.id   62598daf7004ef3f87e2adc93727eb5e
#
_cell.length_a   1.000
_cell.length_b   1.000
_cell.length_c   1.000
_cell.angle_alpha   90.00
_cell.angle_beta   90.00
_cell.angle_gamma   90.00
#
_symmetry.space_group_name_H-M   'P 1'
#
loop_
_entity.id
_entity.type
_entity.pdbx_description
1 polymer ?
#
loop_
_entity_poly.entity_id
_entity_poly.type
_entity_poly.pdbx_seq_one_letter_code
_entity_poly.pdbx_strand_id
1 'polypeptide(L)'
;MPGVAMRELPQTAPLIDVHAHFYHEGAGRSDWARLNDARVRAGDTIGVTYHVASVLGSYGHTSPTYFPSPADVTRGNDAMAALAASQADRVRWYATVNPNDTRHALAEIERCVALSAVGVKLLASRRADDPLVDPICELAARQRLPVLHHIWQHRTRDWPNQEISDGLDLACLAARHPKVTFILAHLGGGGDWAHTLPAIRETPNVVADLSGSGVDRGMLDQAVEILGARRLLWACDLTMETGLAKLRALDVIGLAEGDVMDVRWRNAARIFATGTFPRCELA
;
A
#
# COMPACT_ATOMS: atom_id res chain seq x y z
N MET A 1 -31.39 -0.16 20.46
CA MET A 1 -29.94 -0.36 20.47
C MET A 1 -29.34 0.77 21.29
N PRO A 2 -28.63 0.53 22.40
CA PRO A 2 -27.87 1.59 23.05
C PRO A 2 -26.83 2.09 22.06
N GLY A 3 -26.74 3.41 21.90
CA GLY A 3 -25.75 4.02 21.02
C GLY A 3 -24.35 3.58 21.42
N VAL A 4 -23.59 3.01 20.47
CA VAL A 4 -22.17 2.75 20.67
C VAL A 4 -21.52 4.13 20.84
N ALA A 5 -21.06 4.42 22.06
CA ALA A 5 -20.30 5.64 22.32
C ALA A 5 -19.06 5.57 21.41
N MET A 6 -18.94 6.51 20.50
CA MET A 6 -17.74 6.65 19.65
C MET A 6 -16.54 6.82 20.58
N ARG A 7 -15.58 5.92 20.48
CA ARG A 7 -14.34 6.00 21.25
C ARG A 7 -13.56 7.24 20.76
N GLU A 8 -13.29 8.18 21.63
CA GLU A 8 -12.32 9.23 21.35
C GLU A 8 -10.92 8.59 21.42
N LEU A 9 -10.39 8.19 20.26
CA LEU A 9 -8.99 7.83 20.19
C LEU A 9 -8.15 9.09 20.49
N PRO A 10 -7.01 8.94 21.19
CA PRO A 10 -6.13 10.07 21.40
C PRO A 10 -5.81 10.70 20.04
N GLN A 11 -6.15 11.97 19.85
CA GLN A 11 -5.87 12.69 18.58
C GLN A 11 -4.37 12.72 18.24
N THR A 12 -3.54 12.37 19.22
CA THR A 12 -2.07 12.32 19.12
C THR A 12 -1.50 10.96 18.72
N ALA A 13 -2.33 9.89 18.65
CA ALA A 13 -1.82 8.58 18.27
C ALA A 13 -1.37 8.56 16.81
N PRO A 14 -0.19 8.00 16.50
CA PRO A 14 0.30 7.95 15.12
C PRO A 14 -0.68 7.26 14.17
N LEU A 15 -0.65 7.68 12.91
CA LEU A 15 -1.40 7.08 11.82
C LEU A 15 -0.52 7.02 10.57
N ILE A 16 -0.26 5.82 10.06
CA ILE A 16 0.56 5.61 8.87
C ILE A 16 -0.32 5.14 7.73
N ASP A 17 -0.39 5.94 6.67
CA ASP A 17 -1.00 5.57 5.39
C ASP A 17 0.04 4.78 4.59
N VAL A 18 -0.06 3.45 4.59
CA VAL A 18 0.94 2.59 3.93
C VAL A 18 0.74 2.48 2.42
N HIS A 19 -0.33 3.06 1.88
CA HIS A 19 -0.64 3.02 0.45
C HIS A 19 -1.20 4.36 0.01
N ALA A 20 -0.30 5.28 -0.29
CA ALA A 20 -0.62 6.60 -0.81
C ALA A 20 -0.19 6.73 -2.27
N HIS A 21 -0.82 7.66 -2.96
CA HIS A 21 -0.43 8.05 -4.30
C HIS A 21 -0.28 9.56 -4.41
N PHE A 22 0.77 9.98 -5.10
CA PHE A 22 0.96 11.36 -5.53
C PHE A 22 1.08 11.42 -7.04
N TYR A 23 0.66 12.55 -7.60
CA TYR A 23 0.81 12.82 -9.04
C TYR A 23 2.17 13.45 -9.32
N HIS A 24 2.58 13.44 -10.57
CA HIS A 24 3.74 14.17 -11.07
C HIS A 24 3.40 14.91 -12.37
N GLU A 25 4.28 15.77 -12.82
CA GLU A 25 4.06 16.61 -14.01
C GLU A 25 3.69 15.79 -15.24
N GLY A 26 4.32 14.63 -15.44
CA GLY A 26 4.04 13.72 -16.55
C GLY A 26 2.72 12.95 -16.45
N ALA A 27 1.91 13.14 -15.41
CA ALA A 27 0.64 12.44 -15.22
C ALA A 27 -0.52 12.97 -16.09
N GLY A 28 -0.27 13.93 -16.96
CA GLY A 28 -1.28 14.49 -17.86
C GLY A 28 -2.32 15.41 -17.20
N ARG A 29 -2.04 15.90 -16.00
CA ARG A 29 -2.90 16.83 -15.24
C ARG A 29 -2.13 18.11 -14.93
N SER A 30 -2.66 19.25 -15.33
CA SER A 30 -2.06 20.56 -15.01
C SER A 30 -2.18 20.93 -13.52
N ASP A 31 -3.12 20.32 -12.79
CA ASP A 31 -3.40 20.59 -11.38
C ASP A 31 -2.72 19.59 -10.41
N TRP A 32 -1.76 18.81 -10.88
CA TRP A 32 -1.13 17.73 -10.11
C TRP A 32 -0.52 18.21 -8.78
N ALA A 33 0.17 19.34 -8.76
CA ALA A 33 0.78 19.89 -7.56
C ALA A 33 -0.28 20.30 -6.52
N ARG A 34 -1.36 20.95 -6.97
CA ARG A 34 -2.48 21.33 -6.10
C ARG A 34 -3.17 20.10 -5.48
N LEU A 35 -3.27 19.01 -6.24
CA LEU A 35 -3.85 17.74 -5.72
C LEU A 35 -2.94 17.09 -4.68
N ASN A 36 -1.62 17.12 -4.89
CA ASN A 36 -0.67 16.62 -3.90
C ASN A 36 -0.76 17.42 -2.59
N ASP A 37 -0.80 18.75 -2.66
CA ASP A 37 -1.00 19.60 -1.50
C ASP A 37 -2.35 19.34 -0.81
N ALA A 38 -3.40 19.14 -1.58
CA ALA A 38 -4.73 18.82 -1.04
C ALA A 38 -4.72 17.48 -0.30
N ARG A 39 -4.00 16.47 -0.81
CA ARG A 39 -3.84 15.18 -0.14
C ARG A 39 -3.14 15.33 1.21
N VAL A 40 -2.04 16.06 1.26
CA VAL A 40 -1.31 16.29 2.51
C VAL A 40 -2.19 17.00 3.53
N ARG A 41 -2.90 18.06 3.14
CA ARG A 41 -3.84 18.77 4.04
C ARG A 41 -4.99 17.88 4.51
N ALA A 42 -5.55 17.02 3.65
CA ALA A 42 -6.56 16.07 4.04
C ALA A 42 -6.01 15.05 5.06
N GLY A 43 -4.78 14.56 4.83
CA GLY A 43 -4.06 13.72 5.78
C GLY A 43 -3.90 14.39 7.14
N ASP A 44 -3.52 15.68 7.16
CA ASP A 44 -3.42 16.47 8.40
C ASP A 44 -4.75 16.52 9.16
N THR A 45 -5.84 16.74 8.44
CA THR A 45 -7.18 16.83 9.04
C THR A 45 -7.58 15.53 9.75
N ILE A 46 -7.15 14.37 9.28
CA ILE A 46 -7.47 13.08 9.89
C ILE A 46 -6.34 12.51 10.76
N GLY A 47 -5.23 13.23 10.89
CA GLY A 47 -4.12 12.90 11.78
C GLY A 47 -3.08 11.94 11.18
N VAL A 48 -2.92 11.89 9.85
CA VAL A 48 -1.88 11.09 9.21
C VAL A 48 -0.51 11.62 9.56
N THR A 49 0.31 10.77 10.16
CA THR A 49 1.69 11.08 10.53
C THR A 49 2.64 10.88 9.35
N TYR A 50 2.46 9.80 8.60
CA TYR A 50 3.24 9.47 7.42
C TYR A 50 2.38 8.91 6.30
N HIS A 51 2.69 9.31 5.07
CA HIS A 51 2.25 8.67 3.84
C HIS A 51 3.39 7.86 3.25
N VAL A 52 3.21 6.56 3.04
CA VAL A 52 4.14 5.76 2.24
C VAL A 52 3.58 5.66 0.83
N ALA A 53 4.20 6.34 -0.11
CA ALA A 53 3.59 6.67 -1.39
C ALA A 53 4.30 6.05 -2.59
N SER A 54 3.56 5.90 -3.67
CA SER A 54 4.07 5.67 -5.01
C SER A 54 3.46 6.68 -5.97
N VAL A 55 4.05 6.83 -7.16
CA VAL A 55 3.47 7.71 -8.18
C VAL A 55 2.15 7.18 -8.69
N LEU A 56 1.23 8.09 -8.95
CA LEU A 56 0.02 7.82 -9.68
C LEU A 56 0.09 8.51 -11.04
N GLY A 57 -0.25 7.74 -12.05
CA GLY A 57 -0.14 8.17 -13.44
C GLY A 57 1.29 8.02 -13.95
N SER A 58 1.40 7.86 -15.24
CA SER A 58 2.63 7.94 -15.99
C SER A 58 2.36 8.80 -17.21
N TYR A 59 3.38 9.03 -17.96
CA TYR A 59 3.42 9.93 -19.10
C TYR A 59 2.08 10.11 -19.83
N GLY A 60 1.39 11.23 -19.60
CA GLY A 60 0.10 11.55 -20.23
C GLY A 60 -1.14 10.86 -19.64
N HIS A 61 -1.02 10.14 -18.51
CA HIS A 61 -2.13 9.44 -17.88
C HIS A 61 -2.38 9.92 -16.45
N THR A 62 -3.64 10.00 -16.05
CA THR A 62 -4.06 10.46 -14.71
C THR A 62 -4.27 9.32 -13.73
N SER A 63 -4.22 8.07 -14.20
CA SER A 63 -4.29 6.84 -13.40
C SER A 63 -3.03 6.01 -13.59
N PRO A 64 -2.76 4.99 -12.77
CA PRO A 64 -1.60 4.14 -12.94
C PRO A 64 -1.50 3.60 -14.35
N THR A 65 -0.31 3.66 -14.95
CA THR A 65 -0.01 2.87 -16.14
C THR A 65 0.42 1.50 -15.69
N TYR A 66 -0.34 0.49 -16.06
CA TYR A 66 -0.05 -0.87 -15.60
C TYR A 66 1.16 -1.50 -16.31
N PHE A 67 1.48 -1.02 -17.51
CA PHE A 67 2.66 -1.45 -18.29
C PHE A 67 3.59 -0.25 -18.56
N PRO A 68 4.18 0.38 -17.54
CA PRO A 68 5.06 1.52 -17.74
C PRO A 68 6.37 1.06 -18.42
N SER A 69 6.87 1.87 -19.35
CA SER A 69 8.19 1.66 -19.93
C SER A 69 9.29 1.91 -18.88
N PRO A 70 10.53 1.43 -19.11
CA PRO A 70 11.67 1.78 -18.25
C PRO A 70 11.83 3.28 -18.04
N ALA A 71 11.62 4.09 -19.07
CA ALA A 71 11.71 5.55 -18.97
C ALA A 71 10.58 6.14 -18.11
N ASP A 72 9.35 5.61 -18.20
CA ASP A 72 8.23 6.04 -17.35
C ASP A 72 8.48 5.67 -15.88
N VAL A 73 8.99 4.46 -15.64
CA VAL A 73 9.36 4.00 -14.30
C VAL A 73 10.39 4.93 -13.67
N THR A 74 11.50 5.18 -14.34
CA THR A 74 12.57 6.05 -13.84
C THR A 74 12.05 7.46 -13.57
N ARG A 75 11.31 8.05 -14.50
CA ARG A 75 10.76 9.40 -14.33
C ARG A 75 9.76 9.50 -13.18
N GLY A 76 8.89 8.51 -13.04
CA GLY A 76 7.94 8.46 -11.94
C GLY A 76 8.65 8.34 -10.59
N ASN A 77 9.66 7.48 -10.49
CA ASN A 77 10.45 7.32 -9.28
C ASN A 77 11.28 8.57 -8.93
N ASP A 78 11.84 9.26 -9.95
CA ASP A 78 12.55 10.54 -9.75
C ASP A 78 11.62 11.62 -9.16
N ALA A 79 10.40 11.73 -9.70
CA ALA A 79 9.39 12.64 -9.18
C ALA A 79 9.01 12.30 -7.74
N MET A 80 8.88 11.00 -7.42
CA MET A 80 8.54 10.54 -6.07
C MET A 80 9.68 10.79 -5.09
N ALA A 81 10.94 10.54 -5.48
CA ALA A 81 12.11 10.82 -4.67
C ALA A 81 12.23 12.32 -4.35
N ALA A 82 12.02 13.18 -5.35
CA ALA A 82 12.05 14.63 -5.17
C ALA A 82 10.94 15.11 -4.22
N LEU A 83 9.72 14.59 -4.38
CA LEU A 83 8.61 14.92 -3.47
C LEU A 83 8.91 14.46 -2.04
N ALA A 84 9.35 13.23 -1.86
CA ALA A 84 9.68 12.69 -0.54
C ALA A 84 10.82 13.47 0.13
N ALA A 85 11.83 13.90 -0.62
CA ALA A 85 12.90 14.75 -0.10
C ALA A 85 12.39 16.12 0.35
N SER A 86 11.46 16.73 -0.40
CA SER A 86 10.85 18.02 -0.04
C SER A 86 9.90 17.95 1.16
N GLN A 87 9.41 16.75 1.51
CA GLN A 87 8.49 16.50 2.61
C GLN A 87 8.97 15.32 3.49
N ALA A 88 10.25 15.30 3.81
CA ALA A 88 10.90 14.18 4.49
C ALA A 88 10.38 13.90 5.91
N ASP A 89 9.69 14.84 6.54
CA ASP A 89 9.02 14.68 7.83
C ASP A 89 7.65 13.95 7.72
N ARG A 90 7.10 13.78 6.50
CA ARG A 90 5.74 13.29 6.26
C ARG A 90 5.62 12.21 5.20
N VAL A 91 6.50 12.15 4.22
CA VAL A 91 6.41 11.26 3.08
C VAL A 91 7.56 10.26 3.08
N ARG A 92 7.21 8.99 2.91
CA ARG A 92 8.09 7.87 2.55
C ARG A 92 7.62 7.34 1.21
N TRP A 93 8.40 6.53 0.53
CA TRP A 93 8.02 6.12 -0.82
C TRP A 93 8.52 4.74 -1.22
N TYR A 94 7.79 4.15 -2.16
CA TYR A 94 8.11 2.89 -2.80
C TYR A 94 8.78 3.10 -4.15
N ALA A 95 9.78 2.30 -4.46
CA ALA A 95 10.26 2.12 -5.83
C ALA A 95 9.18 1.38 -6.64
N THR A 96 8.59 2.05 -7.62
CA THR A 96 7.65 1.42 -8.56
C THR A 96 8.43 0.81 -9.70
N VAL A 97 8.18 -0.47 -10.04
CA VAL A 97 8.89 -1.17 -11.11
C VAL A 97 7.96 -2.05 -11.93
N ASN A 98 8.41 -2.38 -13.16
CA ASN A 98 7.70 -3.28 -14.06
C ASN A 98 8.47 -4.60 -14.20
N PRO A 99 7.93 -5.75 -13.78
CA PRO A 99 8.59 -7.05 -13.88
C PRO A 99 8.91 -7.49 -15.32
N ASN A 100 8.19 -6.96 -16.32
CA ASN A 100 8.44 -7.25 -17.73
C ASN A 100 9.83 -6.79 -18.20
N ASP A 101 10.40 -5.79 -17.54
CA ASP A 101 11.74 -5.26 -17.78
C ASP A 101 12.66 -5.60 -16.61
N THR A 102 12.79 -6.89 -16.27
CA THR A 102 13.46 -7.39 -15.06
C THR A 102 14.83 -6.75 -14.81
N ARG A 103 15.69 -6.66 -15.84
CA ARG A 103 17.03 -6.05 -15.70
C ARG A 103 16.94 -4.60 -15.25
N HIS A 104 16.02 -3.82 -15.86
CA HIS A 104 15.79 -2.44 -15.46
C HIS A 104 15.20 -2.37 -14.06
N ALA A 105 14.21 -3.22 -13.75
CA ALA A 105 13.54 -3.25 -12.46
C ALA A 105 14.53 -3.46 -11.29
N LEU A 106 15.47 -4.40 -11.44
CA LEU A 106 16.48 -4.68 -10.41
C LEU A 106 17.42 -3.48 -10.20
N ALA A 107 17.96 -2.91 -11.29
CA ALA A 107 18.85 -1.74 -11.20
C ALA A 107 18.11 -0.51 -10.63
N GLU A 108 16.84 -0.35 -10.99
CA GLU A 108 16.02 0.75 -10.52
C GLU A 108 15.67 0.64 -9.03
N ILE A 109 15.39 -0.57 -8.52
CA ILE A 109 15.20 -0.77 -7.08
C ILE A 109 16.46 -0.36 -6.32
N GLU A 110 17.65 -0.81 -6.75
CA GLU A 110 18.91 -0.46 -6.10
C GLU A 110 19.15 1.06 -6.12
N ARG A 111 18.88 1.72 -7.25
CA ARG A 111 18.97 3.18 -7.38
C ARG A 111 18.00 3.89 -6.45
N CYS A 112 16.74 3.44 -6.40
CA CYS A 112 15.71 4.04 -5.55
C CYS A 112 16.00 3.87 -4.06
N VAL A 113 16.54 2.72 -3.64
CA VAL A 113 16.97 2.52 -2.26
C VAL A 113 18.08 3.48 -1.86
N ALA A 114 19.04 3.74 -2.76
CA ALA A 114 20.07 4.76 -2.53
C ALA A 114 19.48 6.18 -2.42
N LEU A 115 18.28 6.41 -2.96
CA LEU A 115 17.48 7.65 -2.83
C LEU A 115 16.43 7.55 -1.70
N SER A 116 16.57 6.60 -0.78
CA SER A 116 15.73 6.42 0.40
C SER A 116 14.32 5.85 0.14
N ALA A 117 14.11 5.10 -0.92
CA ALA A 117 12.91 4.27 -1.06
C ALA A 117 12.87 3.22 0.05
N VAL A 118 11.69 2.99 0.64
CA VAL A 118 11.51 2.13 1.82
C VAL A 118 10.85 0.77 1.49
N GLY A 119 10.49 0.54 0.25
CA GLY A 119 9.85 -0.69 -0.24
C GLY A 119 9.71 -0.68 -1.75
N VAL A 120 9.10 -1.72 -2.28
CA VAL A 120 8.84 -1.88 -3.73
C VAL A 120 7.33 -1.86 -3.99
N LYS A 121 6.89 -1.15 -5.03
CA LYS A 121 5.51 -1.19 -5.53
C LYS A 121 5.46 -1.96 -6.84
N LEU A 122 4.63 -3.00 -6.88
CA LEU A 122 4.27 -3.71 -8.10
C LEU A 122 2.86 -3.31 -8.53
N LEU A 123 2.73 -3.00 -9.83
CA LEU A 123 1.47 -2.70 -10.50
C LEU A 123 0.87 -3.98 -11.10
N ALA A 124 -0.30 -3.87 -11.73
CA ALA A 124 -0.92 -4.98 -12.45
C ALA A 124 -0.28 -5.22 -13.85
N SER A 125 1.04 -5.09 -13.96
CA SER A 125 1.80 -5.38 -15.19
C SER A 125 2.22 -6.84 -15.32
N ARG A 126 2.13 -7.58 -14.22
CA ARG A 126 2.25 -9.04 -14.14
C ARG A 126 1.42 -9.57 -13.00
N ARG A 127 0.89 -10.77 -13.19
CA ARG A 127 0.25 -11.47 -12.09
C ARG A 127 1.26 -11.78 -11.00
N ALA A 128 0.80 -11.78 -9.77
CA ALA A 128 1.67 -12.02 -8.63
C ALA A 128 2.34 -13.40 -8.68
N ASP A 129 1.66 -14.42 -9.21
CA ASP A 129 2.18 -15.77 -9.32
C ASP A 129 3.17 -15.98 -10.51
N ASP A 130 3.35 -14.98 -11.40
CA ASP A 130 4.24 -15.07 -12.55
C ASP A 130 5.72 -15.12 -12.12
N PRO A 131 6.53 -16.07 -12.66
CA PRO A 131 7.95 -16.18 -12.33
C PRO A 131 8.81 -14.95 -12.63
N LEU A 132 8.37 -14.03 -13.50
CA LEU A 132 9.06 -12.77 -13.75
C LEU A 132 9.10 -11.85 -12.52
N VAL A 133 8.26 -12.11 -11.51
CA VAL A 133 8.24 -11.38 -10.25
C VAL A 133 9.32 -11.88 -9.28
N ASP A 134 9.76 -13.15 -9.41
CA ASP A 134 10.69 -13.80 -8.48
C ASP A 134 12.02 -13.05 -8.30
N PRO A 135 12.74 -12.58 -9.35
CA PRO A 135 13.99 -11.83 -9.17
C PRO A 135 13.84 -10.55 -8.35
N ILE A 136 12.68 -9.87 -8.48
CA ILE A 136 12.37 -8.66 -7.70
C ILE A 136 12.21 -9.05 -6.22
N CYS A 137 11.49 -10.13 -5.94
CA CYS A 137 11.28 -10.63 -4.58
C CYS A 137 12.61 -11.09 -3.94
N GLU A 138 13.51 -11.72 -4.70
CA GLU A 138 14.84 -12.10 -4.23
C GLU A 138 15.67 -10.86 -3.82
N LEU A 139 15.64 -9.80 -4.63
CA LEU A 139 16.31 -8.54 -4.30
C LEU A 139 15.67 -7.89 -3.08
N ALA A 140 14.33 -7.83 -3.01
CA ALA A 140 13.59 -7.29 -1.88
C ALA A 140 13.95 -8.04 -0.57
N ALA A 141 14.05 -9.38 -0.62
CA ALA A 141 14.47 -10.19 0.51
C ALA A 141 15.90 -9.85 0.99
N ARG A 142 16.84 -9.69 0.06
CA ARG A 142 18.24 -9.32 0.39
C ARG A 142 18.31 -7.94 1.04
N GLN A 143 17.52 -7.00 0.59
CA GLN A 143 17.49 -5.62 1.08
C GLN A 143 16.47 -5.39 2.21
N ARG A 144 15.71 -6.43 2.61
CA ARG A 144 14.66 -6.37 3.64
C ARG A 144 13.58 -5.33 3.33
N LEU A 145 13.19 -5.23 2.06
CA LEU A 145 12.15 -4.33 1.59
C LEU A 145 10.80 -5.04 1.59
N PRO A 146 9.73 -4.44 2.13
CA PRO A 146 8.38 -4.91 1.88
C PRO A 146 7.98 -4.67 0.43
N VAL A 147 7.11 -5.53 -0.09
CA VAL A 147 6.57 -5.43 -1.45
C VAL A 147 5.07 -5.15 -1.38
N LEU A 148 4.65 -3.97 -1.79
CA LEU A 148 3.25 -3.62 -1.99
C LEU A 148 2.82 -4.04 -3.39
N HIS A 149 1.96 -5.04 -3.50
CA HIS A 149 1.46 -5.54 -4.79
C HIS A 149 0.03 -5.05 -5.03
N HIS A 150 -0.21 -4.46 -6.21
CA HIS A 150 -1.55 -4.09 -6.64
C HIS A 150 -2.41 -5.35 -6.86
N ILE A 151 -3.46 -5.52 -6.09
CA ILE A 151 -4.36 -6.66 -6.15
C ILE A 151 -5.78 -6.15 -6.39
N TRP A 152 -6.38 -6.56 -7.51
CA TRP A 152 -7.73 -6.09 -7.84
C TRP A 152 -8.86 -6.89 -7.20
N GLN A 153 -8.57 -7.98 -6.50
CA GLN A 153 -9.54 -8.84 -5.84
C GLN A 153 -10.61 -9.41 -6.78
N HIS A 154 -10.24 -9.67 -8.04
CA HIS A 154 -11.12 -10.30 -9.02
C HIS A 154 -10.64 -11.69 -9.39
N ARG A 155 -11.53 -12.67 -9.35
CA ARG A 155 -11.25 -14.04 -9.82
C ARG A 155 -11.32 -14.16 -11.35
N THR A 156 -12.04 -13.27 -12.01
CA THR A 156 -12.04 -13.16 -13.47
C THR A 156 -10.75 -12.51 -13.94
N ARG A 157 -10.08 -13.13 -14.93
CA ARG A 157 -8.77 -12.67 -15.43
C ARG A 157 -8.86 -11.79 -16.69
N ASP A 158 -10.02 -11.75 -17.34
CA ASP A 158 -10.26 -10.95 -18.54
C ASP A 158 -10.49 -9.46 -18.17
N TRP A 159 -9.41 -8.76 -17.95
CA TRP A 159 -9.47 -7.33 -17.68
C TRP A 159 -8.56 -6.55 -18.63
N PRO A 160 -9.10 -5.58 -19.38
CA PRO A 160 -8.30 -4.86 -20.38
C PRO A 160 -7.10 -4.14 -19.76
N ASN A 161 -5.95 -4.28 -20.41
CA ASN A 161 -4.72 -3.57 -20.07
C ASN A 161 -4.18 -3.83 -18.65
N GLN A 162 -4.48 -4.99 -18.07
CA GLN A 162 -3.97 -5.41 -16.76
C GLN A 162 -3.76 -6.92 -16.69
N GLU A 163 -2.73 -7.32 -15.96
CA GLU A 163 -2.50 -8.69 -15.51
C GLU A 163 -3.05 -8.83 -14.08
N ILE A 164 -4.35 -9.08 -13.96
CA ILE A 164 -5.06 -9.10 -12.67
C ILE A 164 -4.61 -10.24 -11.77
N SER A 165 -4.39 -9.91 -10.51
CA SER A 165 -4.13 -10.85 -9.42
C SER A 165 -5.23 -10.80 -8.36
N ASP A 166 -5.41 -11.91 -7.68
CA ASP A 166 -6.19 -11.99 -6.44
C ASP A 166 -5.32 -12.45 -5.26
N GLY A 167 -5.94 -12.70 -4.11
CA GLY A 167 -5.23 -13.14 -2.92
C GLY A 167 -4.54 -14.49 -3.07
N LEU A 168 -5.07 -15.40 -3.91
CA LEU A 168 -4.47 -16.70 -4.14
C LEU A 168 -3.15 -16.58 -4.92
N ASP A 169 -3.11 -15.74 -5.97
CA ASP A 169 -1.88 -15.50 -6.72
C ASP A 169 -0.79 -14.92 -5.80
N LEU A 170 -1.17 -13.98 -4.91
CA LEU A 170 -0.23 -13.40 -3.96
C LEU A 170 0.22 -14.41 -2.90
N ALA A 171 -0.66 -15.29 -2.43
CA ALA A 171 -0.30 -16.37 -1.51
C ALA A 171 0.70 -17.34 -2.15
N CYS A 172 0.54 -17.67 -3.44
CA CYS A 172 1.50 -18.49 -4.19
C CYS A 172 2.87 -17.83 -4.28
N LEU A 173 2.94 -16.53 -4.58
CA LEU A 173 4.19 -15.76 -4.59
C LEU A 173 4.84 -15.75 -3.20
N ALA A 174 4.06 -15.44 -2.17
CA ALA A 174 4.54 -15.33 -0.80
C ALA A 174 5.08 -16.66 -0.25
N ALA A 175 4.49 -17.79 -0.65
CA ALA A 175 4.99 -19.11 -0.31
C ALA A 175 6.38 -19.41 -0.93
N ARG A 176 6.65 -18.90 -2.17
CA ARG A 176 7.97 -19.00 -2.81
C ARG A 176 9.02 -18.09 -2.15
N HIS A 177 8.59 -16.97 -1.55
CA HIS A 177 9.47 -15.94 -0.98
C HIS A 177 9.18 -15.67 0.51
N PRO A 178 9.37 -16.64 1.41
CA PRO A 178 8.97 -16.54 2.83
C PRO A 178 9.74 -15.46 3.62
N LYS A 179 10.82 -14.92 3.06
CA LYS A 179 11.61 -13.84 3.68
C LYS A 179 11.16 -12.44 3.29
N VAL A 180 10.20 -12.32 2.36
CA VAL A 180 9.61 -11.05 1.94
C VAL A 180 8.30 -10.83 2.68
N THR A 181 8.08 -9.65 3.20
CA THR A 181 6.75 -9.23 3.64
C THR A 181 6.00 -8.62 2.46
N PHE A 182 4.87 -9.21 2.12
CA PHE A 182 3.99 -8.71 1.06
C PHE A 182 2.84 -7.92 1.68
N ILE A 183 2.58 -6.75 1.11
CA ILE A 183 1.39 -5.95 1.41
C ILE A 183 0.39 -6.19 0.27
N LEU A 184 -0.70 -6.87 0.59
CA LEU A 184 -1.84 -7.03 -0.31
C LEU A 184 -2.56 -5.70 -0.39
N ALA A 185 -2.50 -5.05 -1.55
CA ALA A 185 -3.18 -3.78 -1.76
C ALA A 185 -4.69 -3.96 -1.91
N HIS A 186 -5.44 -3.00 -1.40
CA HIS A 186 -6.87 -2.83 -1.60
C HIS A 186 -7.74 -4.00 -1.12
N LEU A 187 -7.69 -4.37 0.14
CA LEU A 187 -8.66 -5.35 0.65
C LEU A 187 -10.11 -4.92 0.35
N GLY A 188 -10.38 -3.61 0.35
CA GLY A 188 -11.65 -3.03 -0.07
C GLY A 188 -11.80 -2.79 -1.57
N GLY A 189 -10.89 -3.28 -2.43
CA GLY A 189 -10.94 -3.09 -3.88
C GLY A 189 -11.43 -4.32 -4.61
N GLY A 190 -12.26 -4.14 -5.66
CA GLY A 190 -12.68 -5.20 -6.55
C GLY A 190 -13.79 -6.14 -6.05
N GLY A 191 -14.10 -6.19 -4.77
CA GLY A 191 -15.27 -6.90 -4.22
C GLY A 191 -15.09 -8.37 -3.84
N ASP A 192 -14.04 -9.07 -4.28
CA ASP A 192 -13.82 -10.50 -3.97
C ASP A 192 -13.01 -10.74 -2.67
N TRP A 193 -13.10 -9.81 -1.71
CA TRP A 193 -12.40 -9.91 -0.41
C TRP A 193 -12.76 -11.19 0.37
N ALA A 194 -14.00 -11.67 0.23
CA ALA A 194 -14.45 -12.92 0.86
C ALA A 194 -13.73 -14.17 0.30
N HIS A 195 -13.20 -14.10 -0.93
CA HIS A 195 -12.33 -15.12 -1.51
C HIS A 195 -10.88 -14.91 -1.09
N THR A 196 -10.42 -13.66 -1.07
CA THR A 196 -9.04 -13.29 -0.76
C THR A 196 -8.64 -13.65 0.67
N LEU A 197 -9.47 -13.32 1.67
CA LEU A 197 -9.15 -13.54 3.08
C LEU A 197 -8.82 -14.99 3.42
N PRO A 198 -9.64 -16.00 3.03
CA PRO A 198 -9.27 -17.40 3.22
C PRO A 198 -8.01 -17.83 2.46
N ALA A 199 -7.78 -17.29 1.25
CA ALA A 199 -6.63 -17.65 0.42
C ALA A 199 -5.28 -17.25 1.06
N ILE A 200 -5.25 -16.15 1.80
CA ILE A 200 -4.02 -15.67 2.46
C ILE A 200 -3.93 -16.06 3.94
N ARG A 201 -4.91 -16.79 4.48
CA ARG A 201 -4.94 -17.17 5.91
C ARG A 201 -3.63 -17.77 6.37
N GLU A 202 -3.19 -18.83 5.69
CA GLU A 202 -2.02 -19.64 6.04
C GLU A 202 -0.70 -19.07 5.51
N THR A 203 -0.69 -17.81 5.06
CA THR A 203 0.48 -17.15 4.47
C THR A 203 0.92 -15.99 5.39
N PRO A 204 1.70 -16.26 6.45
CA PRO A 204 1.96 -15.29 7.52
C PRO A 204 2.76 -14.06 7.09
N ASN A 205 3.48 -14.14 5.99
CA ASN A 205 4.25 -13.04 5.40
C ASN A 205 3.43 -12.17 4.43
N VAL A 206 2.10 -12.37 4.34
CA VAL A 206 1.16 -11.47 3.68
C VAL A 206 0.40 -10.69 4.74
N VAL A 207 0.44 -9.37 4.65
CA VAL A 207 -0.40 -8.42 5.41
C VAL A 207 -1.33 -7.72 4.44
N ALA A 208 -2.52 -7.33 4.87
CA ALA A 208 -3.51 -6.69 4.00
C ALA A 208 -3.67 -5.21 4.34
N ASP A 209 -3.61 -4.34 3.34
CA ASP A 209 -3.98 -2.95 3.52
C ASP A 209 -5.51 -2.78 3.35
N LEU A 210 -6.08 -1.88 4.12
CA LEU A 210 -7.51 -1.61 4.15
C LEU A 210 -7.96 -0.60 3.09
N SER A 211 -7.11 -0.23 2.15
CA SER A 211 -7.46 0.71 1.10
C SER A 211 -8.50 0.17 0.10
N GLY A 212 -8.78 0.94 -0.92
CA GLY A 212 -9.79 0.64 -1.93
C GLY A 212 -11.13 1.29 -1.63
N SER A 213 -11.97 1.46 -2.65
CA SER A 213 -13.23 2.20 -2.60
C SER A 213 -14.40 1.46 -1.93
N GLY A 214 -14.29 0.14 -1.77
CA GLY A 214 -15.33 -0.66 -1.12
C GLY A 214 -15.43 -0.38 0.38
N VAL A 215 -16.65 -0.30 0.86
CA VAL A 215 -17.01 -0.12 2.28
C VAL A 215 -18.00 -1.18 2.72
N ASP A 216 -17.85 -2.38 2.20
CA ASP A 216 -18.75 -3.50 2.42
C ASP A 216 -18.84 -3.85 3.90
N ARG A 217 -20.06 -4.05 4.38
CA ARG A 217 -20.30 -4.49 5.73
C ARG A 217 -19.76 -5.91 5.95
N GLY A 218 -19.08 -6.09 7.06
CA GLY A 218 -18.52 -7.39 7.46
C GLY A 218 -17.13 -7.67 6.89
N MET A 219 -16.62 -6.87 5.97
CA MET A 219 -15.25 -7.04 5.45
C MET A 219 -14.20 -6.92 6.57
N LEU A 220 -14.27 -5.88 7.38
CA LEU A 220 -13.33 -5.68 8.49
C LEU A 220 -13.49 -6.72 9.59
N ASP A 221 -14.74 -7.09 9.92
CA ASP A 221 -15.02 -8.14 10.90
C ASP A 221 -14.36 -9.45 10.49
N GLN A 222 -14.55 -9.88 9.22
CA GLN A 222 -13.93 -11.10 8.71
C GLN A 222 -12.41 -10.98 8.56
N ALA A 223 -11.89 -9.81 8.18
CA ALA A 223 -10.45 -9.60 8.11
C ALA A 223 -9.78 -9.78 9.48
N VAL A 224 -10.39 -9.24 10.53
CA VAL A 224 -9.91 -9.41 11.90
C VAL A 224 -10.06 -10.86 12.36
N GLU A 225 -11.19 -11.50 12.08
CA GLU A 225 -11.43 -12.91 12.46
C GLU A 225 -10.42 -13.86 11.80
N ILE A 226 -10.14 -13.66 10.50
CA ILE A 226 -9.32 -14.59 9.70
C ILE A 226 -7.82 -14.31 9.83
N LEU A 227 -7.41 -13.03 9.83
CA LEU A 227 -6.01 -12.61 9.79
C LEU A 227 -5.51 -12.12 11.15
N GLY A 228 -6.40 -11.65 12.01
CA GLY A 228 -6.07 -10.89 13.22
C GLY A 228 -5.62 -9.46 12.91
N ALA A 229 -5.79 -8.56 13.86
CA ALA A 229 -5.42 -7.14 13.72
C ALA A 229 -3.93 -6.94 13.35
N ARG A 230 -3.06 -7.85 13.77
CA ARG A 230 -1.61 -7.78 13.52
C ARG A 230 -1.20 -7.94 12.06
N ARG A 231 -2.10 -8.40 11.20
CA ARG A 231 -1.88 -8.52 9.74
C ARG A 231 -2.67 -7.51 8.93
N LEU A 232 -3.23 -6.49 9.56
CA LEU A 232 -3.98 -5.42 8.90
C LEU A 232 -3.21 -4.10 8.99
N LEU A 233 -3.26 -3.32 7.91
CA LEU A 233 -2.60 -2.02 7.79
C LEU A 233 -3.62 -0.97 7.37
N TRP A 234 -3.63 0.18 8.01
CA TRP A 234 -4.45 1.28 7.52
C TRP A 234 -3.83 1.92 6.28
N ALA A 235 -4.67 2.26 5.31
CA ALA A 235 -4.27 2.88 4.05
C ALA A 235 -5.45 3.57 3.37
N CYS A 236 -5.16 4.54 2.52
CA CYS A 236 -6.15 5.33 1.77
C CYS A 236 -6.19 5.03 0.27
N ASP A 237 -5.09 4.61 -0.33
CA ASP A 237 -4.94 4.61 -1.80
C ASP A 237 -5.15 6.04 -2.34
N LEU A 238 -6.09 6.25 -3.25
CA LEU A 238 -6.45 7.56 -3.79
C LEU A 238 -7.42 8.34 -2.91
N THR A 239 -8.35 7.64 -2.27
CA THR A 239 -9.53 8.25 -1.64
C THR A 239 -9.38 8.35 -0.13
N MET A 240 -9.09 9.55 0.35
CA MET A 240 -8.94 9.84 1.77
C MET A 240 -10.24 9.61 2.56
N GLU A 241 -11.41 9.87 1.95
CA GLU A 241 -12.71 9.65 2.59
C GLU A 241 -12.97 8.17 2.92
N THR A 242 -12.63 7.26 2.02
CA THR A 242 -12.79 5.81 2.29
C THR A 242 -11.82 5.34 3.35
N GLY A 243 -10.62 5.89 3.40
CA GLY A 243 -9.65 5.65 4.47
C GLY A 243 -10.19 6.10 5.84
N LEU A 244 -10.79 7.29 5.91
CA LEU A 244 -11.44 7.79 7.12
C LEU A 244 -12.62 6.89 7.54
N ALA A 245 -13.47 6.47 6.59
CA ALA A 245 -14.58 5.57 6.87
C ALA A 245 -14.12 4.26 7.49
N LYS A 246 -13.05 3.65 6.96
CA LYS A 246 -12.47 2.41 7.49
C LYS A 246 -11.81 2.61 8.85
N LEU A 247 -11.16 3.75 9.08
CA LEU A 247 -10.63 4.10 10.39
C LEU A 247 -11.74 4.17 11.46
N ARG A 248 -12.87 4.79 11.09
CA ARG A 248 -14.05 4.84 11.97
C ARG A 248 -14.71 3.47 12.16
N ALA A 249 -14.71 2.62 11.15
CA ALA A 249 -15.23 1.27 11.26
C ALA A 249 -14.46 0.42 12.29
N LEU A 250 -13.15 0.64 12.47
CA LEU A 250 -12.35 -0.01 13.52
C LEU A 250 -12.87 0.29 14.92
N ASP A 251 -13.43 1.50 15.14
CA ASP A 251 -14.03 1.86 16.43
C ASP A 251 -15.34 1.09 16.67
N VAL A 252 -16.09 0.80 15.60
CA VAL A 252 -17.44 0.19 15.67
C VAL A 252 -17.38 -1.32 15.83
N ILE A 253 -16.38 -2.01 15.26
CA ILE A 253 -16.26 -3.48 15.35
C ILE A 253 -15.73 -3.96 16.70
N GLY A 254 -15.47 -3.06 17.64
CA GLY A 254 -15.16 -3.41 19.03
C GLY A 254 -13.76 -3.98 19.26
N LEU A 255 -12.78 -3.64 18.43
CA LEU A 255 -11.39 -4.02 18.67
C LEU A 255 -10.84 -3.47 19.98
N ALA A 256 -9.95 -4.23 20.62
CA ALA A 256 -9.17 -3.70 21.74
C ALA A 256 -8.31 -2.51 21.28
N GLU A 257 -8.04 -1.58 22.19
CA GLU A 257 -7.23 -0.39 21.85
C GLU A 257 -5.86 -0.75 21.28
N GLY A 258 -5.21 -1.78 21.82
CA GLY A 258 -3.95 -2.29 21.33
C GLY A 258 -4.00 -2.74 19.86
N ASP A 259 -5.09 -3.41 19.48
CA ASP A 259 -5.31 -3.87 18.10
C ASP A 259 -5.58 -2.70 17.14
N VAL A 260 -6.32 -1.69 17.60
CA VAL A 260 -6.52 -0.46 16.82
C VAL A 260 -5.18 0.24 16.59
N MET A 261 -4.31 0.33 17.60
CA MET A 261 -2.96 0.90 17.45
C MET A 261 -2.09 0.05 16.53
N ASP A 262 -2.24 -1.28 16.55
CA ASP A 262 -1.55 -2.17 15.63
C ASP A 262 -1.91 -1.86 14.18
N VAL A 263 -3.19 -1.74 13.86
CA VAL A 263 -3.67 -1.41 12.49
C VAL A 263 -3.26 0.01 12.08
N ARG A 264 -3.33 0.98 12.99
CA ARG A 264 -3.02 2.39 12.70
C ARG A 264 -1.55 2.61 12.33
N TRP A 265 -0.62 1.98 13.05
CA TRP A 265 0.78 2.28 12.86
C TRP A 265 1.79 1.19 13.27
N ARG A 266 1.56 0.41 14.34
CA ARG A 266 2.56 -0.52 14.86
C ARG A 266 2.90 -1.63 13.87
N ASN A 267 1.91 -2.10 13.11
CA ASN A 267 2.13 -3.10 12.07
C ASN A 267 3.04 -2.55 10.98
N ALA A 268 2.81 -1.31 10.53
CA ALA A 268 3.70 -0.65 9.57
C ALA A 268 5.12 -0.52 10.16
N ALA A 269 5.26 -0.04 11.40
CA ALA A 269 6.57 0.07 12.06
C ALA A 269 7.32 -1.27 12.18
N ARG A 270 6.60 -2.41 12.22
CA ARG A 270 7.23 -3.74 12.26
C ARG A 270 7.72 -4.25 10.90
N ILE A 271 7.07 -3.86 9.81
CA ILE A 271 7.38 -4.39 8.47
C ILE A 271 8.37 -3.53 7.69
N PHE A 272 8.46 -2.25 8.00
CA PHE A 272 9.47 -1.36 7.42
C PHE A 272 10.76 -1.36 8.25
N ALA A 273 11.86 -0.94 7.65
CA ALA A 273 13.14 -0.84 8.35
C ALA A 273 13.05 0.11 9.56
N THR A 274 13.77 -0.21 10.62
CA THR A 274 13.89 0.65 11.81
C THR A 274 14.33 2.07 11.41
N GLY A 275 13.74 3.08 12.01
CA GLY A 275 14.01 4.49 11.68
C GLY A 275 13.21 5.03 10.48
N THR A 276 12.39 4.19 9.81
CA THR A 276 11.52 4.68 8.72
C THR A 276 10.50 5.71 9.23
N PHE A 277 10.00 5.54 10.45
CA PHE A 277 8.94 6.37 11.03
C PHE A 277 9.36 6.98 12.38
N PRO A 278 10.38 7.85 12.43
CA PRO A 278 10.95 8.33 13.70
C PRO A 278 9.94 9.07 14.59
N ARG A 279 8.93 9.74 14.03
CA ARG A 279 7.89 10.42 14.83
C ARG A 279 6.94 9.45 15.51
N CYS A 280 6.83 8.20 15.06
CA CYS A 280 6.02 7.16 15.69
C CYS A 280 6.80 6.44 16.81
N GLU A 281 8.12 6.42 16.76
CA GLU A 281 8.99 5.78 17.75
C GLU A 281 9.08 6.61 19.06
N LEU A 282 8.65 7.87 19.02
CA LEU A 282 8.66 8.79 20.16
C LEU A 282 7.29 8.89 20.86
N ALA A 283 6.27 8.20 20.35
CA ALA A 283 4.90 8.18 20.86
C ALA A 283 4.60 6.88 21.62
#